data_5228f6a3f120caf726928cdd10e6d8a0
#
_entry.id   5228f6a3f120caf726928cdd10e6d8a0
#
_cell.length_a   1.000
_cell.length_b   1.000
_cell.length_c   1.000
_cell.angle_alpha   90.00
_cell.angle_beta   90.00
_cell.angle_gamma   90.00
#
_symmetry.space_group_name_H-M   'P 1'
#
loop_
_entity.id
_entity.type
_entity.pdbx_description
1 polymer ?
#
loop_
_entity_poly.entity_id
_entity_poly.type
_entity_poly.pdbx_seq_one_letter_code
_entity_poly.pdbx_strand_id
1 'polypeptide(L)'
;MGGDHGASVVLPGADISLTRHPDIEFLIYGDRAVIDPVLDRLPRLKANAKLVHTDVAIRMDDKPSQALRHGRWKSSMWLALDAVKKGEADVAVSAGNTGALMAMSRFNLKMIEGIERPAIAALWPTLKGEAVVLDVGASIGADEEHLINLAAMGSAL
;
A
#
# COMPACT_ATOMS: atom_id res chain seq x y z
N MET A 1 -4.83 -4.72 -8.51
CA MET A 1 -4.37 -6.10 -8.86
C MET A 1 -3.25 -6.49 -7.92
N GLY A 2 -2.97 -7.75 -7.76
CA GLY A 2 -2.09 -8.29 -6.75
C GLY A 2 -2.87 -8.65 -5.48
N GLY A 3 -2.17 -9.29 -4.50
CA GLY A 3 -2.80 -9.90 -3.34
C GLY A 3 -3.41 -11.28 -3.64
N ASP A 4 -3.78 -11.99 -2.59
CA ASP A 4 -4.27 -13.38 -2.70
C ASP A 4 -5.63 -13.47 -3.41
N HIS A 5 -6.46 -12.44 -3.28
CA HIS A 5 -7.82 -12.40 -3.81
C HIS A 5 -8.06 -11.30 -4.87
N GLY A 6 -7.11 -10.39 -5.03
CA GLY A 6 -7.14 -9.34 -6.06
C GLY A 6 -8.35 -8.41 -6.02
N ALA A 7 -8.78 -7.98 -7.20
CA ALA A 7 -9.84 -6.99 -7.36
C ALA A 7 -11.21 -7.41 -6.79
N SER A 8 -11.50 -8.71 -6.78
CA SER A 8 -12.80 -9.25 -6.30
C SER A 8 -13.06 -9.01 -4.81
N VAL A 9 -12.02 -8.75 -4.01
CA VAL A 9 -12.13 -8.43 -2.58
C VAL A 9 -11.82 -6.97 -2.32
N VAL A 10 -10.80 -6.42 -2.98
CA VAL A 10 -10.35 -5.04 -2.73
C VAL A 10 -11.42 -4.01 -3.13
N LEU A 11 -12.07 -4.18 -4.29
CA LEU A 11 -13.08 -3.23 -4.75
C LEU A 11 -14.37 -3.23 -3.91
N PRO A 12 -14.96 -4.39 -3.54
CA PRO A 12 -16.04 -4.41 -2.54
C PRO A 12 -15.65 -3.77 -1.20
N GLY A 13 -14.41 -4.00 -0.72
CA GLY A 13 -13.90 -3.33 0.47
C GLY A 13 -13.86 -1.81 0.34
N ALA A 14 -13.41 -1.29 -0.80
CA ALA A 14 -13.44 0.13 -1.10
C ALA A 14 -14.87 0.70 -1.15
N ASP A 15 -15.82 -0.04 -1.76
CA ASP A 15 -17.23 0.36 -1.78
C ASP A 15 -17.86 0.40 -0.37
N ILE A 16 -17.50 -0.55 0.50
CA ILE A 16 -17.92 -0.54 1.90
C ILE A 16 -17.36 0.68 2.64
N SER A 17 -16.11 1.07 2.38
CA SER A 17 -15.50 2.23 3.04
C SER A 17 -16.23 3.54 2.73
N LEU A 18 -16.81 3.68 1.54
CA LEU A 18 -17.63 4.82 1.16
C LEU A 18 -18.92 4.96 2.00
N THR A 19 -19.40 3.91 2.65
CA THR A 19 -20.54 4.03 3.58
C THR A 19 -20.18 4.79 4.85
N ARG A 20 -18.90 4.74 5.25
CA ARG A 20 -18.38 5.40 6.45
C ARG A 20 -17.73 6.75 6.12
N HIS A 21 -17.17 6.85 4.93
CA HIS A 21 -16.38 7.97 4.46
C HIS A 21 -16.80 8.34 3.04
N PRO A 22 -17.97 9.01 2.85
CA PRO A 22 -18.54 9.29 1.53
C PRO A 22 -17.72 10.27 0.69
N ASP A 23 -16.86 11.06 1.32
CA ASP A 23 -16.03 12.07 0.67
C ASP A 23 -14.71 11.54 0.10
N ILE A 24 -14.44 10.23 0.23
CA ILE A 24 -13.24 9.62 -0.34
C ILE A 24 -13.40 9.43 -1.85
N GLU A 25 -12.41 9.86 -2.60
CA GLU A 25 -12.23 9.53 -4.00
C GLU A 25 -11.14 8.46 -4.17
N PHE A 26 -11.33 7.56 -5.13
CA PHE A 26 -10.41 6.45 -5.38
C PHE A 26 -9.70 6.59 -6.72
N LEU A 27 -8.36 6.48 -6.71
CA LEU A 27 -7.56 6.19 -7.89
C LEU A 27 -7.26 4.69 -7.91
N ILE A 28 -7.88 3.95 -8.81
CA ILE A 28 -7.75 2.49 -8.91
C ILE A 28 -6.75 2.15 -10.01
N TYR A 29 -5.68 1.45 -9.65
CA TYR A 29 -4.64 1.05 -10.59
C TYR A 29 -4.72 -0.45 -10.88
N GLY A 30 -4.86 -0.83 -12.15
CA GLY A 30 -4.86 -2.23 -12.55
C GLY A 30 -5.42 -2.49 -13.94
N ASP A 31 -5.57 -3.76 -14.27
CA ASP A 31 -6.08 -4.19 -15.56
C ASP A 31 -7.58 -3.89 -15.68
N ARG A 32 -7.91 -3.06 -16.65
CA ARG A 32 -9.27 -2.67 -16.97
C ARG A 32 -10.17 -3.88 -17.24
N ALA A 33 -9.66 -4.88 -17.95
CA ALA A 33 -10.42 -6.09 -18.24
C ALA A 33 -10.85 -6.87 -16.99
N VAL A 34 -10.09 -6.77 -15.91
CA VAL A 34 -10.38 -7.40 -14.61
C VAL A 34 -11.23 -6.49 -13.72
N ILE A 35 -10.99 -5.19 -13.75
CA ILE A 35 -11.58 -4.22 -12.82
C ILE A 35 -12.97 -3.76 -13.27
N ASP A 36 -13.17 -3.43 -14.55
CA ASP A 36 -14.44 -2.90 -15.05
C ASP A 36 -15.65 -3.82 -14.73
N PRO A 37 -15.57 -5.16 -14.91
CA PRO A 37 -16.71 -6.03 -14.59
C PRO A 37 -17.08 -6.05 -13.08
N VAL A 38 -16.12 -5.74 -12.19
CA VAL A 38 -16.38 -5.65 -10.76
C VAL A 38 -16.95 -4.27 -10.42
N LEU A 39 -16.41 -3.19 -10.99
CA LEU A 39 -16.92 -1.83 -10.80
C LEU A 39 -18.36 -1.67 -11.31
N ASP A 40 -18.73 -2.34 -12.39
CA ASP A 40 -20.10 -2.31 -12.94
C ASP A 40 -21.15 -2.82 -11.94
N ARG A 41 -20.74 -3.67 -10.99
CA ARG A 41 -21.59 -4.17 -9.91
C ARG A 41 -21.58 -3.29 -8.65
N LEU A 42 -20.75 -2.25 -8.61
CA LEU A 42 -20.50 -1.36 -7.49
C LEU A 42 -20.74 0.10 -7.90
N PRO A 43 -21.99 0.52 -8.15
CA PRO A 43 -22.30 1.83 -8.75
C PRO A 43 -21.82 2.99 -7.89
N ARG A 44 -21.83 2.87 -6.56
CA ARG A 44 -21.33 3.90 -5.65
C ARG A 44 -19.80 4.06 -5.79
N LEU A 45 -19.04 2.98 -5.76
CA LEU A 45 -17.60 3.04 -5.98
C LEU A 45 -17.28 3.55 -7.39
N LYS A 46 -18.01 3.08 -8.39
CA LYS A 46 -17.81 3.51 -9.78
C LYS A 46 -17.98 5.02 -9.97
N ALA A 47 -18.93 5.64 -9.24
CA ALA A 47 -19.16 7.09 -9.27
C ALA A 47 -18.05 7.90 -8.56
N ASN A 48 -17.33 7.28 -7.60
CA ASN A 48 -16.28 7.92 -6.80
C ASN A 48 -14.87 7.37 -7.12
N ALA A 49 -14.69 6.73 -8.27
CA ALA A 49 -13.42 6.13 -8.63
C ALA A 49 -12.99 6.48 -10.05
N LYS A 50 -11.70 6.71 -10.20
CA LYS A 50 -11.02 6.84 -11.50
C LYS A 50 -10.10 5.64 -11.71
N LEU A 51 -10.34 4.87 -12.78
CA LEU A 51 -9.49 3.74 -13.14
C LEU A 51 -8.33 4.18 -14.04
N VAL A 52 -7.12 3.89 -13.60
CA VAL A 52 -5.88 4.04 -14.36
C VAL A 52 -5.41 2.65 -14.77
N HIS A 53 -5.40 2.38 -16.07
CA HIS A 53 -5.06 1.07 -16.59
C HIS A 53 -3.57 0.75 -16.48
N THR A 54 -3.28 -0.46 -16.02
CA THR A 54 -2.00 -1.16 -16.18
C THR A 54 -2.24 -2.66 -16.11
N ASP A 55 -1.54 -3.42 -16.94
CA ASP A 55 -1.56 -4.89 -16.97
C ASP A 55 -0.49 -5.51 -16.07
N VAL A 56 0.38 -4.69 -15.47
CA VAL A 56 1.50 -5.17 -14.64
C VAL A 56 1.11 -5.21 -13.17
N ALA A 57 1.05 -6.41 -12.61
CA ALA A 57 0.88 -6.67 -11.17
C ALA A 57 2.14 -7.28 -10.58
N ILE A 58 2.38 -7.02 -9.29
CA ILE A 58 3.40 -7.72 -8.50
C ILE A 58 2.78 -8.97 -7.91
N ARG A 59 3.47 -10.11 -8.05
CA ARG A 59 3.02 -11.40 -7.51
C ARG A 59 3.37 -11.50 -6.03
N MET A 60 2.60 -12.31 -5.30
CA MET A 60 2.84 -12.52 -3.86
C MET A 60 4.16 -13.23 -3.57
N ASP A 61 4.63 -14.05 -4.50
CA ASP A 61 5.89 -14.80 -4.43
C ASP A 61 7.12 -14.05 -5.00
N ASP A 62 6.94 -12.85 -5.57
CA ASP A 62 8.05 -12.05 -6.07
C ASP A 62 8.95 -11.58 -4.93
N LYS A 63 10.26 -11.79 -5.07
CA LYS A 63 11.24 -11.16 -4.16
C LYS A 63 11.24 -9.64 -4.38
N PRO A 64 11.45 -8.82 -3.33
CA PRO A 64 11.43 -7.36 -3.46
C PRO A 64 12.32 -6.79 -4.56
N SER A 65 13.51 -7.39 -4.76
CA SER A 65 14.44 -6.99 -5.82
C SER A 65 13.91 -7.31 -7.23
N GLN A 66 13.19 -8.42 -7.38
CA GLN A 66 12.55 -8.80 -8.65
C GLN A 66 11.35 -7.89 -8.93
N ALA A 67 10.52 -7.64 -7.91
CA ALA A 67 9.39 -6.73 -7.99
C ALA A 67 9.83 -5.32 -8.43
N LEU A 68 10.91 -4.78 -7.85
CA LEU A 68 11.50 -3.52 -8.28
C LEU A 68 11.98 -3.56 -9.74
N ARG A 69 12.62 -4.63 -10.17
CA ARG A 69 13.20 -4.72 -11.52
C ARG A 69 12.13 -4.70 -12.61
N HIS A 70 11.05 -5.48 -12.45
CA HIS A 70 10.01 -5.58 -13.48
C HIS A 70 8.79 -4.70 -13.24
N GLY A 71 8.56 -4.27 -12.00
CA GLY A 71 7.36 -3.48 -11.63
C GLY A 71 7.57 -1.98 -11.56
N ARG A 72 8.81 -1.50 -11.51
CA ARG A 72 9.14 -0.08 -11.41
C ARG A 72 8.57 0.69 -12.60
N TRP A 73 7.91 1.82 -12.30
CA TRP A 73 7.22 2.75 -13.22
C TRP A 73 5.97 2.21 -13.92
N LYS A 74 5.63 0.94 -13.84
CA LYS A 74 4.53 0.36 -14.61
C LYS A 74 3.56 -0.52 -13.83
N SER A 75 3.97 -1.10 -12.69
CA SER A 75 3.04 -1.92 -11.90
C SER A 75 1.99 -1.08 -11.19
N SER A 76 0.80 -1.67 -10.95
CA SER A 76 -0.28 -1.04 -10.19
C SER A 76 0.19 -0.52 -8.83
N MET A 77 1.05 -1.27 -8.13
CA MET A 77 1.64 -0.87 -6.86
C MET A 77 2.56 0.36 -6.99
N TRP A 78 3.44 0.38 -8.00
CA TRP A 78 4.31 1.53 -8.23
C TRP A 78 3.53 2.78 -8.59
N LEU A 79 2.54 2.66 -9.47
CA LEU A 79 1.72 3.80 -9.93
C LEU A 79 0.89 4.39 -8.79
N ALA A 80 0.37 3.54 -7.88
CA ALA A 80 -0.35 4.02 -6.69
C ALA A 80 0.58 4.83 -5.76
N LEU A 81 1.80 4.37 -5.52
CA LEU A 81 2.80 5.11 -4.73
C LEU A 81 3.24 6.40 -5.43
N ASP A 82 3.35 6.39 -6.76
CA ASP A 82 3.74 7.56 -7.56
C ASP A 82 2.66 8.65 -7.51
N ALA A 83 1.38 8.28 -7.43
CA ALA A 83 0.29 9.22 -7.22
C ALA A 83 0.41 9.97 -5.88
N VAL A 84 0.77 9.26 -4.81
CA VAL A 84 1.05 9.89 -3.51
C VAL A 84 2.24 10.84 -3.61
N LYS A 85 3.33 10.41 -4.23
CA LYS A 85 4.51 11.25 -4.44
C LYS A 85 4.22 12.54 -5.20
N LYS A 86 3.30 12.49 -6.18
CA LYS A 86 2.88 13.63 -6.99
C LYS A 86 1.83 14.51 -6.32
N GLY A 87 1.31 14.11 -5.18
CA GLY A 87 0.19 14.81 -4.52
C GLY A 87 -1.15 14.63 -5.24
N GLU A 88 -1.27 13.60 -6.08
CA GLU A 88 -2.52 13.21 -6.75
C GLU A 88 -3.41 12.36 -5.82
N ALA A 89 -2.84 11.79 -4.77
CA ALA A 89 -3.50 11.03 -3.71
C ALA A 89 -2.82 11.26 -2.37
N ASP A 90 -3.60 11.21 -1.28
CA ASP A 90 -3.10 11.39 0.08
C ASP A 90 -2.43 10.12 0.62
N VAL A 91 -2.96 8.96 0.26
CA VAL A 91 -2.47 7.65 0.71
C VAL A 91 -2.53 6.62 -0.41
N ALA A 92 -1.70 5.58 -0.30
CA ALA A 92 -1.78 4.38 -1.13
C ALA A 92 -2.16 3.18 -0.28
N VAL A 93 -3.15 2.40 -0.73
CA VAL A 93 -3.62 1.17 -0.07
C VAL A 93 -3.30 -0.02 -0.97
N SER A 94 -2.68 -1.04 -0.42
CA SER A 94 -2.34 -2.27 -1.15
C SER A 94 -2.54 -3.49 -0.28
N ALA A 95 -3.24 -4.50 -0.79
CA ALA A 95 -3.33 -5.84 -0.22
C ALA A 95 -2.33 -6.82 -0.87
N GLY A 96 -1.34 -6.30 -1.59
CA GLY A 96 -0.34 -7.06 -2.32
C GLY A 96 0.87 -7.44 -1.47
N ASN A 97 1.95 -7.84 -2.15
CA ASN A 97 3.21 -8.28 -1.55
C ASN A 97 3.84 -7.18 -0.68
N THR A 98 3.91 -7.41 0.62
CA THR A 98 4.40 -6.45 1.63
C THR A 98 5.86 -6.06 1.41
N GLY A 99 6.73 -7.01 1.12
CA GLY A 99 8.15 -6.74 0.88
C GLY A 99 8.37 -5.89 -0.38
N ALA A 100 7.57 -6.13 -1.42
CA ALA A 100 7.59 -5.31 -2.63
C ALA A 100 7.05 -3.90 -2.36
N LEU A 101 5.96 -3.77 -1.58
CA LEU A 101 5.40 -2.47 -1.19
C LEU A 101 6.44 -1.64 -0.44
N MET A 102 7.10 -2.22 0.57
CA MET A 102 8.14 -1.53 1.33
C MET A 102 9.33 -1.10 0.45
N ALA A 103 9.83 -2.01 -0.39
CA ALA A 103 10.92 -1.68 -1.29
C ALA A 103 10.54 -0.57 -2.28
N MET A 104 9.36 -0.67 -2.90
CA MET A 104 8.88 0.35 -3.85
C MET A 104 8.62 1.70 -3.17
N SER A 105 8.05 1.71 -1.96
CA SER A 105 7.85 2.93 -1.17
C SER A 105 9.16 3.63 -0.88
N ARG A 106 10.17 2.89 -0.40
CA ARG A 106 11.51 3.43 -0.13
C ARG A 106 12.12 4.11 -1.38
N PHE A 107 12.02 3.46 -2.54
CA PHE A 107 12.60 4.01 -3.77
C PHE A 107 11.77 5.15 -4.38
N ASN A 108 10.45 5.09 -4.28
CA ASN A 108 9.57 6.09 -4.89
C ASN A 108 9.41 7.33 -4.00
N LEU A 109 9.02 7.14 -2.74
CA LEU A 109 8.72 8.24 -1.81
C LEU A 109 9.99 8.81 -1.16
N LYS A 110 11.09 8.05 -1.16
CA LYS A 110 12.34 8.32 -0.45
C LYS A 110 12.18 8.18 1.08
N MET A 111 13.26 8.40 1.79
CA MET A 111 13.30 8.35 3.25
C MET A 111 13.44 9.75 3.82
N ILE A 112 12.98 9.94 5.05
CA ILE A 112 13.25 11.12 5.86
C ILE A 112 14.73 11.08 6.25
N GLU A 113 15.38 12.25 6.34
CA GLU A 113 16.76 12.36 6.78
C GLU A 113 16.96 11.74 8.16
N GLY A 114 17.99 10.93 8.32
CA GLY A 114 18.30 10.20 9.54
C GLY A 114 17.55 8.86 9.71
N ILE A 115 16.62 8.52 8.83
CA ILE A 115 15.91 7.22 8.83
C ILE A 115 16.32 6.40 7.62
N GLU A 116 17.01 5.30 7.83
CA GLU A 116 17.53 4.48 6.73
C GLU A 116 16.53 3.51 6.13
N ARG A 117 15.59 3.01 6.95
CA ARG A 117 14.61 1.97 6.54
C ARG A 117 13.21 2.36 6.97
N PRO A 118 12.20 2.13 6.11
CA PRO A 118 10.81 2.27 6.52
C PRO A 118 10.46 1.13 7.49
N ALA A 119 9.52 1.37 8.39
CA ALA A 119 8.97 0.34 9.27
C ALA A 119 7.48 0.13 9.00
N ILE A 120 7.00 -1.09 9.20
CA ILE A 120 5.58 -1.37 9.24
C ILE A 120 5.09 -1.05 10.65
N ALA A 121 4.09 -0.19 10.77
CA ALA A 121 3.43 0.10 12.03
C ALA A 121 2.11 -0.67 12.11
N ALA A 122 1.84 -1.31 13.24
CA ALA A 122 0.57 -1.95 13.53
C ALA A 122 0.00 -1.41 14.85
N LEU A 123 -1.30 -1.19 14.88
CA LEU A 123 -2.03 -0.90 16.10
C LEU A 123 -2.37 -2.22 16.79
N TRP A 124 -1.83 -2.44 17.97
CA TRP A 124 -2.03 -3.65 18.75
C TRP A 124 -3.01 -3.40 19.88
N PRO A 125 -4.18 -4.08 19.93
CA PRO A 125 -5.13 -3.91 21.01
C PRO A 125 -4.57 -4.45 22.32
N THR A 126 -4.71 -3.67 23.39
CA THR A 126 -4.32 -4.06 24.76
C THR A 126 -5.48 -3.83 25.73
N LEU A 127 -5.36 -4.33 26.96
CA LEU A 127 -6.37 -4.12 28.01
C LEU A 127 -6.55 -2.64 28.41
N LYS A 128 -5.57 -1.78 28.09
CA LYS A 128 -5.58 -0.36 28.46
C LYS A 128 -5.72 0.57 27.26
N GLY A 129 -6.01 0.05 26.07
CA GLY A 129 -6.08 0.82 24.83
C GLY A 129 -5.25 0.18 23.72
N GLU A 130 -4.68 0.98 22.85
CA GLU A 130 -3.88 0.53 21.72
C GLU A 130 -2.39 0.82 21.94
N ALA A 131 -1.55 -0.09 21.48
CA ALA A 131 -0.11 0.08 21.42
C ALA A 131 0.36 0.10 19.97
N VAL A 132 1.29 0.95 19.63
CA VAL A 132 1.94 0.94 18.33
C VAL A 132 3.11 -0.04 18.35
N VAL A 133 3.08 -1.02 17.46
CA VAL A 133 4.17 -1.99 17.26
C VAL A 133 4.82 -1.70 15.91
N LEU A 134 6.12 -1.51 15.89
CA LEU A 134 6.88 -1.20 14.68
C LEU A 134 7.68 -2.41 14.20
N ASP A 135 7.88 -2.46 12.90
CA ASP A 135 8.66 -3.48 12.20
C ASP A 135 8.17 -4.91 12.43
N VAL A 136 6.90 -5.14 12.16
CA VAL A 136 6.20 -6.42 12.38
C VAL A 136 6.70 -7.48 11.38
N GLY A 137 7.99 -7.84 11.44
CA GLY A 137 8.63 -8.83 10.57
C GLY A 137 9.07 -8.31 9.21
N ALA A 138 9.14 -7.01 9.01
CA ALA A 138 9.57 -6.41 7.75
C ALA A 138 11.10 -6.42 7.56
N SER A 139 11.85 -6.34 8.65
CA SER A 139 13.32 -6.40 8.65
C SER A 139 13.83 -7.72 9.22
N ILE A 140 14.88 -8.25 8.61
CA ILE A 140 15.62 -9.41 9.14
C ILE A 140 16.95 -8.87 9.68
N GLY A 141 17.15 -9.01 11.00
CA GLY A 141 18.34 -8.51 11.69
C GLY A 141 18.28 -6.98 11.88
N ALA A 142 18.09 -6.54 13.11
CA ALA A 142 18.19 -5.16 13.52
C ALA A 142 19.53 -4.97 14.26
N ASP A 143 20.29 -3.95 13.87
CA ASP A 143 21.40 -3.44 14.62
C ASP A 143 20.94 -2.37 15.63
N GLU A 144 21.85 -1.86 16.45
CA GLU A 144 21.55 -0.88 17.48
C GLU A 144 20.97 0.40 16.90
N GLU A 145 21.50 0.90 15.79
CA GLU A 145 21.03 2.11 15.13
C GLU A 145 19.62 1.96 14.59
N HIS A 146 19.31 0.81 14.00
CA HIS A 146 17.95 0.51 13.53
C HIS A 146 16.94 0.48 14.68
N LEU A 147 17.30 -0.11 15.83
CA LEU A 147 16.42 -0.12 17.02
C LEU A 147 16.19 1.30 17.58
N ILE A 148 17.21 2.15 17.60
CA ILE A 148 17.08 3.56 17.98
C ILE A 148 16.13 4.29 17.02
N ASN A 149 16.28 4.09 15.72
CA ASN A 149 15.41 4.67 14.71
C ASN A 149 13.95 4.22 14.86
N LEU A 150 13.72 2.93 15.14
CA LEU A 150 12.38 2.41 15.43
C LEU A 150 11.76 3.06 16.68
N ALA A 151 12.56 3.23 17.75
CA ALA A 151 12.10 3.90 18.97
C ALA A 151 11.72 5.36 18.70
N ALA A 152 12.54 6.09 17.94
CA ALA A 152 12.26 7.47 17.53
C ALA A 152 10.98 7.58 16.70
N MET A 153 10.79 6.70 15.71
CA MET A 153 9.58 6.66 14.89
C MET A 153 8.33 6.34 15.72
N GLY A 154 8.42 5.35 16.63
CA GLY A 154 7.30 4.98 17.50
C GLY A 154 6.94 6.04 18.53
N SER A 155 7.88 6.91 18.89
CA SER A 155 7.63 8.06 19.78
C SER A 155 6.95 9.23 19.06
N ALA A 156 7.01 9.28 17.74
CA ALA A 156 6.40 10.32 16.91
C ALA A 156 4.99 9.98 16.44
N LEU A 157 4.59 8.70 16.54
CA LEU A 157 3.25 8.21 16.20
C LEU A 157 2.27 8.33 17.36
#